data_bd138fb9cd94e166cb82c969cdb7a902
#
_entry.id   bd138fb9cd94e166cb82c969cdb7a902
#
_cell.length_a   1.000
_cell.length_b   1.000
_cell.length_c   1.000
_cell.angle_alpha   90.00
_cell.angle_beta   90.00
_cell.angle_gamma   90.00
#
_symmetry.space_group_name_H-M   'P 1'
#
loop_
_entity.id
_entity.type
_entity.pdbx_description
1 polymer ?
#
loop_
_entity_poly.entity_id
_entity_poly.type
_entity_poly.pdbx_seq_one_letter_code
_entity_poly.pdbx_strand_id
1 'polypeptide(L)'
;KKIQQEIKNINLLKINTSYPFLMKVYDDYLTDKIDKDCFYRILRFIQTFAIRRFVLDLPTNSFNKIFMVLYDKIDQSNYEESIYKYIMSLGGKQRIPNDSEIRETLKDKDIYSARGKNKEYLLAQLENWQNKEFVEIVGNDNITIEHIFPQTPNNDWKIQLNKEEYNDFASTYLHTLGNLTLSGNNGSLGNKTFEQKK
;
A
#
# COMPACT_ATOMS: atom_id res chain seq x y z
N LYS A 1 -3.13 16.78 -12.17
CA LYS A 1 -2.02 16.16 -11.40
C LYS A 1 -2.52 15.09 -10.42
N LYS A 2 -3.47 15.39 -9.48
CA LYS A 2 -3.93 14.40 -8.49
C LYS A 2 -4.49 13.11 -9.12
N ILE A 3 -5.48 13.21 -10.02
CA ILE A 3 -6.07 12.02 -10.69
C ILE A 3 -5.00 11.20 -11.44
N GLN A 4 -4.07 11.86 -12.15
CA GLN A 4 -2.99 11.16 -12.85
C GLN A 4 -2.13 10.33 -11.89
N GLN A 5 -1.86 10.86 -10.69
CA GLN A 5 -1.12 10.13 -9.67
C GLN A 5 -1.90 8.91 -9.18
N GLU A 6 -3.21 9.03 -8.95
CA GLU A 6 -4.01 7.89 -8.50
C GLU A 6 -4.13 6.80 -9.58
N ILE A 7 -4.17 7.17 -10.86
CA ILE A 7 -4.12 6.20 -11.96
C ILE A 7 -2.75 5.50 -12.01
N LYS A 8 -1.63 6.23 -11.82
CA LYS A 8 -0.29 5.64 -11.69
C LYS A 8 -0.25 4.63 -10.52
N ASN A 9 -0.85 4.97 -9.40
CA ASN A 9 -0.93 4.11 -8.22
C ASN A 9 -1.71 2.81 -8.48
N ILE A 10 -2.84 2.87 -9.19
CA ILE A 10 -3.61 1.69 -9.60
C ILE A 10 -2.78 0.78 -10.51
N ASN A 11 -2.06 1.37 -11.48
CA ASN A 11 -1.15 0.63 -12.34
C ASN A 11 -0.02 -0.04 -11.55
N LEU A 12 0.54 0.66 -10.57
CA LEU A 12 1.57 0.17 -9.67
C LEU A 12 1.10 -1.05 -8.87
N LEU A 13 -0.10 -0.98 -8.32
CA LEU A 13 -0.72 -2.07 -7.58
C LEU A 13 -1.18 -3.23 -8.48
N LYS A 14 -1.10 -3.08 -9.80
CA LYS A 14 -1.49 -4.08 -10.81
C LYS A 14 -2.94 -4.57 -10.66
N ILE A 15 -3.86 -3.66 -10.30
CA ILE A 15 -5.29 -3.95 -10.18
C ILE A 15 -5.98 -3.83 -11.56
N ASN A 16 -5.42 -4.47 -12.57
CA ASN A 16 -5.87 -4.34 -13.96
C ASN A 16 -7.33 -4.78 -14.16
N THR A 17 -7.81 -5.68 -13.31
CA THR A 17 -9.21 -6.13 -13.30
C THR A 17 -10.21 -5.03 -12.95
N SER A 18 -9.75 -3.91 -12.37
CA SER A 18 -10.58 -2.74 -12.09
C SER A 18 -10.80 -1.84 -13.32
N TYR A 19 -10.02 -1.99 -14.39
CA TYR A 19 -10.07 -1.05 -15.53
C TYR A 19 -11.44 -0.98 -16.20
N PRO A 20 -12.16 -2.08 -16.51
CA PRO A 20 -13.48 -1.98 -17.12
C PRO A 20 -14.47 -1.19 -16.26
N PHE A 21 -14.41 -1.35 -14.94
CA PHE A 21 -15.18 -0.56 -13.99
C PHE A 21 -14.75 0.92 -14.01
N LEU A 22 -13.46 1.19 -13.86
CA LEU A 22 -12.93 2.55 -13.80
C LEU A 22 -13.10 3.32 -15.10
N MET A 23 -13.13 2.66 -16.26
CA MET A 23 -13.42 3.31 -17.54
C MET A 23 -14.86 3.83 -17.59
N LYS A 24 -15.84 3.06 -17.09
CA LYS A 24 -17.23 3.51 -16.98
C LYS A 24 -17.39 4.68 -16.00
N VAL A 25 -16.73 4.60 -14.84
CA VAL A 25 -16.72 5.70 -13.85
C VAL A 25 -16.04 6.97 -14.43
N TYR A 26 -15.00 6.80 -15.25
CA TYR A 26 -14.33 7.90 -15.93
C TYR A 26 -15.23 8.54 -17.00
N ASP A 27 -16.00 7.75 -17.74
CA ASP A 27 -17.01 8.25 -18.68
C ASP A 27 -18.11 9.05 -17.95
N ASP A 28 -18.57 8.58 -16.79
CA ASP A 28 -19.50 9.34 -15.95
C ASP A 28 -18.89 10.66 -15.45
N TYR A 29 -17.59 10.70 -15.16
CA TYR A 29 -16.88 11.94 -14.85
C TYR A 29 -16.80 12.87 -16.08
N LEU A 30 -16.51 12.35 -17.27
CA LEU A 30 -16.45 13.17 -18.51
C LEU A 30 -17.79 13.73 -18.95
N THR A 31 -18.87 13.06 -18.55
CA THR A 31 -20.27 13.46 -18.85
C THR A 31 -20.91 14.23 -17.70
N ASP A 32 -20.13 14.72 -16.74
CA ASP A 32 -20.55 15.53 -15.59
C ASP A 32 -21.60 14.86 -14.67
N LYS A 33 -21.72 13.53 -14.71
CA LYS A 33 -22.57 12.78 -13.75
C LYS A 33 -21.96 12.74 -12.35
N ILE A 34 -20.64 12.76 -12.27
CA ILE A 34 -19.87 12.87 -11.03
C ILE A 34 -18.80 13.96 -11.18
N ASP A 35 -18.49 14.62 -10.08
CA ASP A 35 -17.43 15.63 -10.08
C ASP A 35 -16.02 14.99 -9.96
N LYS A 36 -15.02 15.84 -10.13
CA LYS A 36 -13.61 15.45 -10.07
C LYS A 36 -13.22 14.87 -8.72
N ASP A 37 -13.78 15.38 -7.63
CA ASP A 37 -13.43 14.96 -6.28
C ASP A 37 -14.08 13.61 -5.95
N CYS A 38 -15.28 13.34 -6.43
CA CYS A 38 -15.92 12.03 -6.37
C CYS A 38 -15.07 10.98 -7.13
N PHE A 39 -14.68 11.29 -8.38
CA PHE A 39 -13.81 10.38 -9.13
C PHE A 39 -12.48 10.12 -8.42
N TYR A 40 -11.84 11.16 -7.87
CA TYR A 40 -10.62 11.04 -7.09
C TYR A 40 -10.81 10.12 -5.87
N ARG A 41 -11.88 10.29 -5.08
CA ARG A 41 -12.15 9.45 -3.91
C ARG A 41 -12.41 8.00 -4.28
N ILE A 42 -13.10 7.74 -5.39
CA ILE A 42 -13.30 6.37 -5.90
C ILE A 42 -11.96 5.71 -6.25
N LEU A 43 -11.07 6.41 -6.97
CA LEU A 43 -9.73 5.89 -7.28
C LEU A 43 -8.94 5.54 -6.00
N ARG A 44 -9.00 6.40 -4.99
CA ARG A 44 -8.37 6.17 -3.67
C ARG A 44 -8.98 4.99 -2.93
N PHE A 45 -10.30 4.85 -2.97
CA PHE A 45 -10.99 3.74 -2.31
C PHE A 45 -10.63 2.38 -2.93
N ILE A 46 -10.54 2.29 -4.26
CA ILE A 46 -10.12 1.06 -4.95
C ILE A 46 -8.68 0.67 -4.56
N GLN A 47 -7.77 1.63 -4.42
CA GLN A 47 -6.42 1.38 -3.92
C GLN A 47 -6.44 0.89 -2.47
N THR A 48 -7.23 1.55 -1.60
CA THR A 48 -7.41 1.14 -0.21
C THR A 48 -7.95 -0.29 -0.10
N PHE A 49 -8.94 -0.63 -0.91
CA PHE A 49 -9.48 -1.98 -0.97
C PHE A 49 -8.41 -3.01 -1.35
N ALA A 50 -7.61 -2.72 -2.37
CA ALA A 50 -6.56 -3.63 -2.83
C ALA A 50 -5.44 -3.79 -1.79
N ILE A 51 -4.94 -2.68 -1.21
CA ILE A 51 -3.82 -2.73 -0.27
C ILE A 51 -4.20 -3.39 1.06
N ARG A 52 -5.43 -3.18 1.56
CA ARG A 52 -5.90 -3.87 2.76
C ARG A 52 -5.94 -5.39 2.56
N ARG A 53 -6.38 -5.84 1.39
CA ARG A 53 -6.40 -7.25 1.04
C ARG A 53 -4.99 -7.83 0.87
N PHE A 54 -4.08 -7.05 0.31
CA PHE A 54 -2.66 -7.42 0.24
C PHE A 54 -2.06 -7.61 1.65
N VAL A 55 -2.34 -6.72 2.59
CA VAL A 55 -1.82 -6.83 3.96
C VAL A 55 -2.23 -8.14 4.61
N LEU A 56 -3.46 -8.63 4.38
CA LEU A 56 -3.97 -9.89 4.92
C LEU A 56 -3.77 -11.11 3.99
N ASP A 57 -2.97 -11.00 2.94
CA ASP A 57 -2.77 -12.06 1.94
C ASP A 57 -4.07 -12.63 1.36
N LEU A 58 -5.13 -11.81 1.28
CA LEU A 58 -6.38 -12.24 0.68
C LEU A 58 -6.21 -12.40 -0.84
N PRO A 59 -6.75 -13.48 -1.42
CA PRO A 59 -6.50 -13.81 -2.82
C PRO A 59 -7.07 -12.75 -3.77
N THR A 60 -6.30 -12.35 -4.78
CA THR A 60 -6.67 -11.33 -5.77
C THR A 60 -7.60 -11.83 -6.88
N ASN A 61 -7.75 -13.15 -7.03
CA ASN A 61 -8.62 -13.74 -8.06
C ASN A 61 -10.10 -13.33 -7.94
N SER A 62 -10.54 -12.94 -6.76
CA SER A 62 -11.88 -12.42 -6.51
C SER A 62 -12.13 -11.02 -7.10
N PHE A 63 -11.08 -10.22 -7.34
CA PHE A 63 -11.21 -8.89 -7.90
C PHE A 63 -11.95 -8.87 -9.24
N ASN A 64 -11.70 -9.85 -10.10
CA ASN A 64 -12.36 -9.94 -11.38
C ASN A 64 -13.89 -10.01 -11.22
N LYS A 65 -14.36 -10.88 -10.32
CA LYS A 65 -15.80 -11.05 -10.05
C LYS A 65 -16.43 -9.78 -9.43
N ILE A 66 -15.69 -9.10 -8.55
CA ILE A 66 -16.15 -7.89 -7.87
C ILE A 66 -16.29 -6.75 -8.89
N PHE A 67 -15.21 -6.43 -9.60
CA PHE A 67 -15.20 -5.30 -10.52
C PHE A 67 -16.10 -5.47 -11.75
N MET A 68 -16.35 -6.73 -12.17
CA MET A 68 -17.26 -7.01 -13.28
C MET A 68 -18.69 -6.55 -13.00
N VAL A 69 -19.15 -6.65 -11.76
CA VAL A 69 -20.52 -6.31 -11.37
C VAL A 69 -20.64 -4.97 -10.63
N LEU A 70 -19.51 -4.38 -10.21
CA LEU A 70 -19.50 -3.20 -9.33
C LEU A 70 -20.22 -2.00 -9.94
N TYR A 71 -20.07 -1.78 -11.24
CA TYR A 71 -20.74 -0.66 -11.91
C TYR A 71 -22.28 -0.80 -11.90
N ASP A 72 -22.79 -2.02 -12.03
CA ASP A 72 -24.22 -2.31 -12.00
C ASP A 72 -24.84 -2.16 -10.58
N LYS A 73 -24.00 -1.98 -9.56
CA LYS A 73 -24.42 -1.72 -8.17
C LYS A 73 -24.48 -0.24 -7.83
N ILE A 74 -24.12 0.63 -8.76
CA ILE A 74 -24.12 2.08 -8.53
C ILE A 74 -25.56 2.62 -8.54
N ASP A 75 -25.91 3.29 -7.45
CA ASP A 75 -27.08 4.15 -7.37
C ASP A 75 -26.68 5.56 -7.79
N GLN A 76 -27.24 6.06 -8.87
CA GLN A 76 -26.93 7.38 -9.42
C GLN A 76 -27.22 8.53 -8.44
N SER A 77 -28.17 8.33 -7.51
CA SER A 77 -28.51 9.30 -6.46
C SER A 77 -27.50 9.32 -5.32
N ASN A 78 -26.75 8.22 -5.13
CA ASN A 78 -25.77 8.02 -4.06
C ASN A 78 -24.52 7.34 -4.60
N TYR A 79 -23.96 7.91 -5.66
CA TYR A 79 -22.97 7.27 -6.51
C TYR A 79 -21.79 6.64 -5.73
N GLU A 80 -21.03 7.46 -5.04
CA GLU A 80 -19.86 7.03 -4.28
C GLU A 80 -20.24 6.11 -3.11
N GLU A 81 -21.28 6.47 -2.38
CA GLU A 81 -21.74 5.72 -1.22
C GLU A 81 -22.21 4.30 -1.58
N SER A 82 -22.85 4.13 -2.73
CA SER A 82 -23.29 2.81 -3.21
C SER A 82 -22.12 1.88 -3.54
N ILE A 83 -21.01 2.42 -4.08
CA ILE A 83 -19.76 1.68 -4.30
C ILE A 83 -19.18 1.21 -2.96
N TYR A 84 -19.11 2.11 -1.97
CA TYR A 84 -18.60 1.80 -0.64
C TYR A 84 -19.46 0.73 0.05
N LYS A 85 -20.77 0.91 0.05
CA LYS A 85 -21.73 -0.05 0.64
C LYS A 85 -21.59 -1.44 0.02
N TYR A 86 -21.49 -1.51 -1.29
CA TYR A 86 -21.32 -2.80 -1.96
C TYR A 86 -20.01 -3.49 -1.52
N ILE A 87 -18.88 -2.81 -1.61
CA ILE A 87 -17.59 -3.40 -1.22
C ILE A 87 -17.53 -3.75 0.27
N MET A 88 -18.10 -2.92 1.13
CA MET A 88 -18.17 -3.18 2.57
C MET A 88 -19.12 -4.34 2.92
N SER A 89 -20.11 -4.66 2.08
CA SER A 89 -21.02 -5.80 2.25
C SER A 89 -20.42 -7.15 1.86
N LEU A 90 -19.26 -7.15 1.17
CA LEU A 90 -18.62 -8.38 0.73
C LEU A 90 -18.09 -9.20 1.92
N GLY A 91 -18.32 -10.50 1.88
CA GLY A 91 -17.90 -11.42 2.92
C GLY A 91 -16.82 -12.41 2.49
N GLY A 92 -16.33 -13.20 3.43
CA GLY A 92 -15.36 -14.27 3.19
C GLY A 92 -14.08 -13.79 2.51
N LYS A 93 -13.68 -14.49 1.45
CA LYS A 93 -12.46 -14.16 0.67
C LYS A 93 -12.59 -12.90 -0.19
N GLN A 94 -13.78 -12.30 -0.31
CA GLN A 94 -14.02 -11.09 -1.11
C GLN A 94 -14.01 -9.81 -0.27
N ARG A 95 -14.10 -9.93 1.04
CA ARG A 95 -14.26 -8.82 1.98
C ARG A 95 -13.12 -7.79 1.93
N ILE A 96 -13.40 -6.60 2.41
CA ILE A 96 -12.40 -5.62 2.79
C ILE A 96 -12.00 -5.85 4.26
N PRO A 97 -10.70 -5.99 4.60
CA PRO A 97 -10.26 -6.08 5.98
C PRO A 97 -10.53 -4.80 6.78
N ASN A 98 -10.89 -4.94 8.05
CA ASN A 98 -11.11 -3.82 8.94
C ASN A 98 -9.79 -3.28 9.53
N ASP A 99 -9.86 -2.16 10.26
CA ASP A 99 -8.68 -1.48 10.80
C ASP A 99 -7.95 -2.30 11.88
N SER A 100 -8.70 -3.06 12.68
CA SER A 100 -8.11 -3.90 13.71
C SER A 100 -7.28 -5.02 13.10
N GLU A 101 -7.80 -5.69 12.08
CA GLU A 101 -7.09 -6.74 11.36
C GLU A 101 -5.81 -6.20 10.70
N ILE A 102 -5.90 -5.02 10.06
CA ILE A 102 -4.73 -4.36 9.46
C ILE A 102 -3.66 -4.06 10.50
N ARG A 103 -4.05 -3.47 11.64
CA ARG A 103 -3.12 -3.12 12.71
C ARG A 103 -2.43 -4.34 13.31
N GLU A 104 -3.18 -5.41 13.58
CA GLU A 104 -2.61 -6.64 14.11
C GLU A 104 -1.65 -7.29 13.10
N THR A 105 -2.06 -7.41 11.84
CA THR A 105 -1.22 -8.04 10.81
C THR A 105 0.06 -7.25 10.54
N LEU A 106 0.02 -5.92 10.54
CA LEU A 106 1.21 -5.10 10.26
C LEU A 106 2.28 -5.14 11.36
N LYS A 107 1.99 -5.69 12.55
CA LYS A 107 2.97 -5.78 13.64
C LYS A 107 4.15 -6.70 13.29
N ASP A 108 3.87 -7.79 12.58
CA ASP A 108 4.83 -8.86 12.29
C ASP A 108 4.88 -9.30 10.82
N LYS A 109 4.02 -8.74 9.97
CA LYS A 109 3.99 -9.10 8.55
C LYS A 109 5.28 -8.74 7.85
N ASP A 110 5.88 -9.71 7.16
CA ASP A 110 6.94 -9.48 6.20
C ASP A 110 6.40 -8.68 4.99
N ILE A 111 6.71 -7.40 4.97
CA ILE A 111 6.37 -6.48 3.88
C ILE A 111 7.50 -6.44 2.84
N TYR A 112 8.75 -6.61 3.30
CA TYR A 112 9.91 -6.47 2.41
C TYR A 112 9.99 -7.55 1.35
N SER A 113 9.77 -8.81 1.71
CA SER A 113 9.82 -9.95 0.78
C SER A 113 8.59 -10.07 -0.11
N ALA A 114 7.56 -9.26 0.12
CA ALA A 114 6.34 -9.29 -0.67
C ALA A 114 6.61 -9.00 -2.16
N ARG A 115 5.98 -9.79 -3.03
CA ARG A 115 6.10 -9.63 -4.47
C ARG A 115 5.38 -8.36 -4.97
N GLY A 116 5.88 -7.83 -6.09
CA GLY A 116 5.28 -6.65 -6.72
C GLY A 116 5.72 -5.35 -6.07
N LYS A 117 4.95 -4.30 -6.30
CA LYS A 117 5.23 -2.91 -5.89
C LYS A 117 4.42 -2.44 -4.69
N ASN A 118 3.78 -3.38 -3.95
CA ASN A 118 2.91 -3.03 -2.84
C ASN A 118 3.69 -2.38 -1.67
N LYS A 119 4.92 -2.83 -1.42
CA LYS A 119 5.80 -2.25 -0.41
C LYS A 119 6.21 -0.81 -0.74
N GLU A 120 6.59 -0.56 -2.00
CA GLU A 120 6.92 0.79 -2.46
C GLU A 120 5.69 1.71 -2.40
N TYR A 121 4.51 1.18 -2.75
CA TYR A 121 3.25 1.93 -2.60
C TYR A 121 2.99 2.28 -1.13
N LEU A 122 3.09 1.32 -0.21
CA LEU A 122 2.86 1.57 1.23
C LEU A 122 3.81 2.62 1.78
N LEU A 123 5.11 2.48 1.53
CA LEU A 123 6.11 3.42 1.99
C LEU A 123 5.91 4.81 1.35
N ALA A 124 5.57 4.86 0.06
CA ALA A 124 5.25 6.12 -0.62
C ALA A 124 4.01 6.81 -0.02
N GLN A 125 2.98 6.05 0.37
CA GLN A 125 1.80 6.63 1.05
C GLN A 125 2.15 7.15 2.44
N LEU A 126 2.99 6.44 3.20
CA LEU A 126 3.45 6.87 4.52
C LEU A 126 4.31 8.12 4.44
N GLU A 127 5.30 8.16 3.54
CA GLU A 127 6.17 9.32 3.34
C GLU A 127 5.37 10.56 2.96
N ASN A 128 4.39 10.42 2.06
CA ASN A 128 3.56 11.53 1.62
C ASN A 128 2.38 11.84 2.57
N TRP A 129 2.22 11.08 3.65
CA TRP A 129 1.19 11.35 4.64
C TRP A 129 1.51 12.65 5.39
N GLN A 130 0.61 13.63 5.30
CA GLN A 130 0.76 14.95 5.91
C GLN A 130 1.97 15.78 5.41
N ASN A 131 2.70 15.31 4.40
CA ASN A 131 3.75 16.09 3.79
C ASN A 131 3.15 17.27 3.00
N LYS A 132 3.74 18.45 3.17
CA LYS A 132 3.33 19.66 2.43
C LYS A 132 3.73 19.59 0.96
N GLU A 133 4.85 18.93 0.68
CA GLU A 133 5.37 18.71 -0.66
C GLU A 133 5.31 17.22 -1.02
N PHE A 134 4.80 16.92 -2.21
CA PHE A 134 4.73 15.54 -2.69
C PHE A 134 6.12 15.08 -3.14
N VAL A 135 6.59 13.98 -2.54
CA VAL A 135 7.83 13.30 -2.92
C VAL A 135 7.51 12.17 -3.89
N GLU A 136 8.06 12.23 -5.11
CA GLU A 136 7.92 11.16 -6.10
C GLU A 136 8.89 10.03 -5.75
N ILE A 137 8.37 8.95 -5.16
CA ILE A 137 9.14 7.80 -4.70
C ILE A 137 9.10 6.69 -5.75
N VAL A 138 7.91 6.40 -6.24
CA VAL A 138 7.71 5.30 -7.18
C VAL A 138 8.28 5.66 -8.55
N GLY A 139 9.21 4.82 -9.03
CA GLY A 139 9.92 5.06 -10.29
C GLY A 139 11.10 6.02 -10.16
N ASN A 140 11.46 6.41 -8.95
CA ASN A 140 12.67 7.16 -8.66
C ASN A 140 13.78 6.21 -8.21
N ASP A 141 14.69 5.89 -9.13
CA ASP A 141 15.80 4.95 -8.88
C ASP A 141 16.79 5.45 -7.84
N ASN A 142 16.75 6.75 -7.49
CA ASN A 142 17.58 7.32 -6.42
C ASN A 142 17.00 7.05 -5.03
N ILE A 143 15.76 6.61 -4.91
CA ILE A 143 15.13 6.29 -3.63
C ILE A 143 14.94 4.78 -3.53
N THR A 144 15.55 4.20 -2.51
CA THR A 144 15.49 2.75 -2.25
C THR A 144 14.95 2.47 -0.85
N ILE A 145 14.50 1.23 -0.63
CA ILE A 145 14.08 0.78 0.68
C ILE A 145 15.31 0.38 1.48
N GLU A 146 15.46 0.95 2.67
CA GLU A 146 16.53 0.66 3.63
C GLU A 146 15.95 -0.04 4.86
N HIS A 147 16.71 -0.99 5.41
CA HIS A 147 16.44 -1.57 6.72
C HIS A 147 17.10 -0.70 7.79
N ILE A 148 16.33 -0.24 8.76
CA ILE A 148 16.85 0.51 9.91
C ILE A 148 17.83 -0.39 10.68
N PHE A 149 17.37 -1.57 11.11
CA PHE A 149 18.24 -2.65 11.57
C PHE A 149 18.67 -3.49 10.35
N PRO A 150 19.95 -3.55 10.02
CA PRO A 150 20.41 -4.12 8.76
C PRO A 150 20.20 -5.63 8.66
N GLN A 151 19.99 -6.13 7.43
CA GLN A 151 19.85 -7.57 7.17
C GLN A 151 21.11 -8.37 7.54
N THR A 152 22.29 -7.76 7.45
CA THR A 152 23.57 -8.37 7.83
C THR A 152 24.29 -7.44 8.82
N PRO A 153 23.88 -7.48 10.10
CA PRO A 153 24.43 -6.57 11.12
C PRO A 153 25.89 -6.87 11.39
N ASN A 154 26.68 -5.80 11.60
CA ASN A 154 28.05 -5.88 12.08
C ASN A 154 28.09 -6.18 13.59
N ASN A 155 29.30 -6.23 14.17
CA ASN A 155 29.46 -6.55 15.59
C ASN A 155 28.86 -5.48 16.52
N ASP A 156 28.83 -4.21 16.12
CA ASP A 156 28.29 -3.13 16.95
C ASP A 156 26.76 -3.31 17.18
N TRP A 157 26.05 -3.74 16.17
CA TRP A 157 24.63 -4.11 16.29
C TRP A 157 24.43 -5.34 17.18
N LYS A 158 25.32 -6.36 17.07
CA LYS A 158 25.22 -7.60 17.83
C LYS A 158 25.54 -7.42 19.31
N ILE A 159 26.35 -6.43 19.67
CA ILE A 159 26.69 -6.10 21.06
C ILE A 159 25.51 -5.42 21.77
N GLN A 160 24.68 -4.66 21.03
CA GLN A 160 23.54 -3.94 21.59
C GLN A 160 22.36 -4.86 21.98
N LEU A 161 22.30 -6.04 21.39
CA LEU A 161 21.27 -7.06 21.68
C LEU A 161 21.97 -8.33 22.15
N ASN A 162 21.42 -9.00 23.16
CA ASN A 162 21.87 -10.35 23.44
C ASN A 162 21.45 -11.29 22.29
N LYS A 163 22.02 -12.49 22.28
CA LYS A 163 21.83 -13.45 21.17
C LYS A 163 20.36 -13.86 20.97
N GLU A 164 19.61 -13.96 22.05
CA GLU A 164 18.19 -14.34 22.01
C GLU A 164 17.35 -13.21 21.45
N GLU A 165 17.51 -11.99 21.98
CA GLU A 165 16.85 -10.77 21.46
C GLU A 165 17.17 -10.53 19.99
N TYR A 166 18.42 -10.74 19.58
CA TYR A 166 18.82 -10.62 18.17
C TYR A 166 18.08 -11.63 17.28
N ASN A 167 18.03 -12.91 17.70
CA ASN A 167 17.38 -13.94 16.92
C ASN A 167 15.87 -13.72 16.80
N ASP A 168 15.23 -13.33 17.92
CA ASP A 168 13.80 -12.99 17.93
C ASP A 168 13.50 -11.82 17.02
N PHE A 169 14.27 -10.73 17.13
CA PHE A 169 14.12 -9.57 16.25
C PHE A 169 14.33 -9.95 14.78
N ALA A 170 15.40 -10.68 14.47
CA ALA A 170 15.73 -11.04 13.09
C ALA A 170 14.70 -11.99 12.47
N SER A 171 14.11 -12.90 13.27
CA SER A 171 13.09 -13.83 12.77
C SER A 171 11.71 -13.18 12.58
N THR A 172 11.36 -12.21 13.42
CA THR A 172 10.02 -11.65 13.47
C THR A 172 9.92 -10.27 12.82
N TYR A 173 10.86 -9.36 13.13
CA TYR A 173 10.70 -7.94 12.81
C TYR A 173 11.58 -7.42 11.68
N LEU A 174 12.60 -8.18 11.24
CA LEU A 174 13.58 -7.71 10.25
C LEU A 174 12.93 -7.12 8.99
N HIS A 175 11.90 -7.77 8.48
CA HIS A 175 11.22 -7.43 7.22
C HIS A 175 9.86 -6.74 7.40
N THR A 176 9.52 -6.37 8.64
CA THR A 176 8.27 -5.66 8.92
C THR A 176 8.35 -4.19 8.52
N LEU A 177 7.17 -3.59 8.35
CA LEU A 177 7.05 -2.16 8.00
C LEU A 177 7.78 -1.25 9.01
N GLY A 178 7.81 -1.61 10.30
CA GLY A 178 8.49 -0.85 11.37
C GLY A 178 10.00 -0.81 11.24
N ASN A 179 10.63 -1.75 10.52
CA ASN A 179 12.06 -1.77 10.26
C ASN A 179 12.45 -1.24 8.88
N LEU A 180 11.50 -0.74 8.10
CA LEU A 180 11.75 -0.24 6.75
C LEU A 180 11.61 1.27 6.68
N THR A 181 12.50 1.90 5.91
CA THR A 181 12.44 3.32 5.61
C THR A 181 12.84 3.57 4.16
N LEU A 182 12.64 4.78 3.69
CA LEU A 182 13.10 5.23 2.36
C LEU A 182 14.40 6.00 2.51
N SER A 183 15.34 5.76 1.61
CA SER A 183 16.62 6.45 1.60
C SER A 183 17.08 6.77 0.19
N GLY A 184 17.50 8.00 -0.04
CA GLY A 184 18.22 8.42 -1.24
C GLY A 184 19.73 8.11 -1.16
N ASN A 185 20.21 7.53 -0.07
CA ASN A 185 21.64 7.33 0.21
C ASN A 185 21.96 5.93 0.76
N ASN A 186 21.17 4.93 0.37
CA ASN A 186 21.26 3.57 0.89
C ASN A 186 22.67 2.97 0.76
N GLY A 187 23.35 3.21 -0.37
CA GLY A 187 24.73 2.73 -0.59
C GLY A 187 25.75 3.21 0.42
N SER A 188 25.54 4.38 1.04
CA SER A 188 26.41 4.92 2.09
C SER A 188 26.00 4.54 3.51
N LEU A 189 24.74 4.14 3.71
CA LEU A 189 24.22 3.75 5.02
C LEU A 189 24.62 2.32 5.39
N GLY A 190 24.36 1.36 4.53
CA GLY A 190 24.77 -0.05 4.67
C GLY A 190 24.60 -0.59 6.10
N ASN A 191 25.67 -1.19 6.64
CA ASN A 191 25.68 -1.78 7.99
C ASN A 191 26.09 -0.81 9.11
N LYS A 192 26.08 0.51 8.88
CA LYS A 192 26.38 1.50 9.90
C LYS A 192 25.45 1.37 11.10
N THR A 193 25.93 1.78 12.29
CA THR A 193 25.12 1.80 13.50
C THR A 193 23.95 2.77 13.38
N PHE A 194 22.95 2.64 14.25
CA PHE A 194 21.80 3.55 14.27
C PHE A 194 22.24 5.03 14.43
N GLU A 195 23.20 5.30 15.30
CA GLU A 195 23.73 6.66 15.52
C GLU A 195 24.43 7.22 14.27
N GLN A 196 25.04 6.35 13.45
CA GLN A 196 25.68 6.75 12.20
C GLN A 196 24.70 6.88 11.03
N LYS A 197 23.49 6.34 11.17
CA LYS A 197 22.41 6.43 10.16
C LYS A 197 21.50 7.65 10.36
N LYS A 198 21.49 8.25 11.56
CA LYS A 198 20.82 9.52 11.84
C LYS A 198 21.50 10.67 11.09
#